data_18b3c96d6871f5a072a082303da7d125
#
_entry.id   18b3c96d6871f5a072a082303da7d125
#
_cell.length_a   1.000
_cell.length_b   1.000
_cell.length_c   1.000
_cell.angle_alpha   90.00
_cell.angle_beta   90.00
_cell.angle_gamma   90.00
#
_symmetry.space_group_name_H-M   'P 1'
#
loop_
_entity.id
_entity.type
_entity.pdbx_description
1 polymer ?
#
loop_
_entity_poly.entity_id
_entity_poly.type
_entity_poly.pdbx_seq_one_letter_code
_entity_poly.pdbx_strand_id
1 'polypeptide(L)'
;MGDMRIGIPEDFRNYLSLRGASVTGEAAADHQPLTARALAIGTFLSFFLGVGANYADIVIKGSYMTLDFSTPGAIFLFLVLVGLLNTLFKATARRWWLSGLVTLAVMGACAHEFASFDDLVLYDPGVLVAAFAVTAMLANTILAAGGRSLALNRSELIVVYIMLIVVASLATMGLCEPLLPCISAFVYYASPENRWQELLFPLLPSSVTFDDGASNSAFFEGLGAGGYVPYELWVQPLAMWGIFLLALYVTMVSVAVILRRQWMDRERLSYPLVQAAQLVIRSEEPDRIVNPFFLSRTMWAGAALPILVGLFTGLNKYLGGFPVIPTAWTIPIGFGQAINMTVSFAVVGFSFLIGPDIAMGIWSFALLSKVEKMLFVANGVTKQQDVWGVRVTELMNYQGLGALLVFVAIGLWVGREHLLQVWLRFLGRPSELSDDDEIMSYRAAVIGVLMGVLVMIGWFAFLGTPLWASALFIVVVMGIFTGLSRVVAESGVAAIITPMNAPDFMMFGLGSKLVGVQGIANFSLGYIFLADLRVFLMGVVVCGLKLIEGMNRQSRRIVLQAILVAVFFGIAGSLYTVMEMAYRDGGINFSG
;
A
#
# COMPACT_ATOMS: atom_id res chain seq x y z
N MET A 1 26.57 -46.41 0.96
CA MET A 1 25.70 -45.24 1.02
C MET A 1 26.52 -44.00 0.70
N GLY A 2 26.53 -43.57 -0.56
CA GLY A 2 27.37 -42.50 -1.07
C GLY A 2 26.83 -41.15 -0.64
N ASP A 3 27.72 -40.35 -0.14
CA ASP A 3 27.55 -38.96 0.31
C ASP A 3 27.24 -38.06 -0.91
N MET A 4 25.96 -37.84 -1.20
CA MET A 4 25.53 -36.96 -2.30
C MET A 4 25.58 -35.53 -1.78
N ARG A 5 26.79 -34.94 -1.76
CA ARG A 5 26.95 -33.50 -1.52
C ARG A 5 26.40 -32.74 -2.72
N ILE A 6 25.18 -32.27 -2.63
CA ILE A 6 24.63 -31.29 -3.55
C ILE A 6 25.48 -30.03 -3.38
N GLY A 7 26.34 -29.77 -4.37
CA GLY A 7 27.19 -28.58 -4.42
C GLY A 7 26.30 -27.33 -4.51
N ILE A 8 26.13 -26.63 -3.41
CA ILE A 8 25.46 -25.34 -3.36
C ILE A 8 26.34 -24.37 -4.16
N PRO A 9 25.82 -23.68 -5.21
CA PRO A 9 26.55 -22.68 -5.99
C PRO A 9 27.19 -21.63 -5.09
N GLU A 10 28.38 -21.14 -5.44
CA GLU A 10 29.10 -20.11 -4.65
C GLU A 10 28.26 -18.87 -4.42
N ASP A 11 27.48 -18.46 -5.41
CA ASP A 11 26.54 -17.33 -5.30
C ASP A 11 25.49 -17.55 -4.20
N PHE A 12 25.07 -18.81 -3.98
CA PHE A 12 24.12 -19.14 -2.93
C PHE A 12 24.77 -19.23 -1.54
N ARG A 13 26.06 -19.61 -1.47
CA ARG A 13 26.86 -19.54 -0.23
C ARG A 13 27.09 -18.09 0.20
N ASN A 14 27.35 -17.20 -0.75
CA ASN A 14 27.47 -15.76 -0.49
C ASN A 14 26.14 -15.17 -0.01
N TYR A 15 25.01 -15.65 -0.53
CA TYR A 15 23.67 -15.27 -0.08
C TYR A 15 23.37 -15.76 1.36
N LEU A 16 23.78 -16.99 1.71
CA LEU A 16 23.63 -17.54 3.05
C LEU A 16 24.59 -16.88 4.07
N SER A 17 25.76 -16.45 3.65
CA SER A 17 26.69 -15.68 4.50
C SER A 17 26.14 -14.29 4.83
N LEU A 18 25.29 -13.70 3.99
CA LEU A 18 24.54 -12.46 4.27
C LEU A 18 23.49 -12.64 5.38
N ARG A 19 23.03 -13.86 5.64
CA ARG A 19 22.15 -14.19 6.78
C ARG A 19 22.87 -14.20 8.14
N GLY A 20 24.19 -14.41 8.14
CA GLY A 20 25.02 -14.48 9.37
C GLY A 20 25.98 -13.33 9.56
N ALA A 21 26.20 -12.50 8.57
CA ALA A 21 27.04 -11.32 8.69
C ALA A 21 26.24 -10.25 9.46
N SER A 22 26.60 -10.06 10.71
CA SER A 22 26.20 -8.88 11.49
C SER A 22 26.45 -7.63 10.65
N VAL A 23 25.41 -6.80 10.53
CA VAL A 23 25.33 -5.55 9.74
C VAL A 23 26.39 -4.50 10.11
N THR A 24 27.42 -4.86 10.85
CA THR A 24 28.41 -3.94 11.45
C THR A 24 29.62 -3.61 10.58
N GLY A 25 29.75 -4.17 9.37
CA GLY A 25 30.97 -4.02 8.55
C GLY A 25 30.87 -3.15 7.29
N GLU A 26 29.70 -2.93 6.72
CA GLU A 26 29.56 -2.24 5.42
C GLU A 26 28.77 -0.92 5.45
N ALA A 27 28.38 -0.44 6.61
CA ALA A 27 27.57 0.78 6.78
C ALA A 27 28.34 2.09 6.49
N ALA A 28 29.59 2.04 6.09
CA ALA A 28 30.43 3.24 5.94
C ALA A 28 30.47 3.83 4.50
N ALA A 29 29.77 3.28 3.52
CA ALA A 29 30.12 3.56 2.13
C ALA A 29 29.13 4.38 1.30
N ASP A 30 27.95 4.78 1.76
CA ASP A 30 27.01 5.48 0.82
C ASP A 30 26.37 6.74 1.40
N HIS A 31 27.20 7.75 1.68
CA HIS A 31 26.72 9.11 1.99
C HIS A 31 26.41 9.92 0.70
N GLN A 32 25.84 9.29 -0.31
CA GLN A 32 25.46 10.03 -1.52
C GLN A 32 24.28 10.95 -1.21
N PRO A 33 24.38 12.25 -1.57
CA PRO A 33 23.34 13.21 -1.25
C PRO A 33 22.08 12.93 -2.08
N LEU A 34 20.92 13.15 -1.46
CA LEU A 34 19.65 13.20 -2.16
C LEU A 34 19.56 14.47 -2.99
N THR A 35 19.06 14.36 -4.22
CA THR A 35 18.87 15.47 -5.11
C THR A 35 17.38 15.67 -5.45
N ALA A 36 17.04 16.87 -5.93
CA ALA A 36 15.68 17.20 -6.35
C ALA A 36 15.15 16.26 -7.46
N ARG A 37 16.03 15.63 -8.25
CA ARG A 37 15.62 14.68 -9.31
C ARG A 37 14.92 13.45 -8.74
N ALA A 38 15.33 12.94 -7.56
CA ALA A 38 14.68 11.82 -6.90
C ALA A 38 13.24 12.16 -6.50
N LEU A 39 13.03 13.37 -5.94
CA LEU A 39 11.69 13.86 -5.62
C LEU A 39 10.86 14.05 -6.88
N ALA A 40 11.41 14.63 -7.95
CA ALA A 40 10.69 14.84 -9.20
C ALA A 40 10.25 13.52 -9.85
N ILE A 41 11.16 12.56 -9.99
CA ILE A 41 10.86 11.23 -10.55
C ILE A 41 9.88 10.48 -9.62
N GLY A 42 10.11 10.52 -8.31
CA GLY A 42 9.22 9.90 -7.32
C GLY A 42 7.81 10.50 -7.34
N THR A 43 7.68 11.83 -7.48
CA THR A 43 6.38 12.52 -7.59
C THR A 43 5.64 12.10 -8.85
N PHE A 44 6.32 12.08 -10.00
CA PHE A 44 5.71 11.61 -11.24
C PHE A 44 5.25 10.17 -11.11
N LEU A 45 6.13 9.26 -10.65
CA LEU A 45 5.79 7.85 -10.51
C LEU A 45 4.68 7.61 -9.46
N SER A 46 4.60 8.47 -8.44
CA SER A 46 3.50 8.47 -7.47
C SER A 46 2.16 8.80 -8.13
N PHE A 47 2.13 9.88 -8.91
CA PHE A 47 0.94 10.25 -9.68
C PHE A 47 0.58 9.17 -10.70
N PHE A 48 1.57 8.69 -11.46
CA PHE A 48 1.40 7.63 -12.46
C PHE A 48 0.86 6.32 -11.87
N LEU A 49 1.38 5.89 -10.71
CA LEU A 49 0.87 4.69 -10.03
C LEU A 49 -0.58 4.89 -9.55
N GLY A 50 -0.90 6.10 -9.04
CA GLY A 50 -2.27 6.45 -8.65
C GLY A 50 -3.25 6.34 -9.83
N VAL A 51 -2.88 6.87 -10.98
CA VAL A 51 -3.68 6.78 -12.22
C VAL A 51 -3.71 5.35 -12.75
N GLY A 52 -2.53 4.75 -12.95
CA GLY A 52 -2.39 3.48 -13.65
C GLY A 52 -2.97 2.28 -12.89
N ALA A 53 -2.93 2.29 -11.55
CA ALA A 53 -3.51 1.22 -10.75
C ALA A 53 -5.03 1.19 -10.89
N ASN A 54 -5.70 2.35 -10.75
CA ASN A 54 -7.15 2.44 -10.95
C ASN A 54 -7.57 2.10 -12.39
N TYR A 55 -6.81 2.57 -13.39
CA TYR A 55 -7.07 2.22 -14.78
C TYR A 55 -6.93 0.71 -15.03
N ALA A 56 -5.92 0.08 -14.43
CA ALA A 56 -5.71 -1.36 -14.54
C ALA A 56 -6.84 -2.18 -13.90
N ASP A 57 -7.34 -1.73 -12.76
CA ASP A 57 -8.39 -2.43 -12.02
C ASP A 57 -9.76 -2.20 -12.66
N ILE A 58 -10.10 -0.98 -13.04
CA ILE A 58 -11.43 -0.60 -13.54
C ILE A 58 -11.60 -0.90 -15.03
N VAL A 59 -10.65 -0.48 -15.89
CA VAL A 59 -10.76 -0.59 -17.35
C VAL A 59 -10.23 -1.92 -17.86
N ILE A 60 -8.98 -2.27 -17.52
CA ILE A 60 -8.34 -3.48 -18.01
C ILE A 60 -8.92 -4.72 -17.33
N LYS A 61 -9.45 -4.58 -16.09
CA LYS A 61 -9.93 -5.68 -15.24
C LYS A 61 -8.87 -6.77 -15.11
N GLY A 62 -7.63 -6.31 -14.88
CA GLY A 62 -6.44 -7.13 -14.78
C GLY A 62 -6.22 -7.66 -13.35
N SER A 63 -4.96 -7.97 -13.04
CA SER A 63 -4.55 -8.29 -11.67
C SER A 63 -4.45 -7.01 -10.85
N TYR A 64 -4.90 -7.04 -9.62
CA TYR A 64 -4.76 -5.93 -8.68
C TYR A 64 -3.29 -5.54 -8.48
N MET A 65 -2.93 -4.33 -8.93
CA MET A 65 -1.52 -3.89 -8.94
C MET A 65 -1.06 -3.30 -7.60
N THR A 66 -1.99 -2.88 -6.75
CA THR A 66 -1.69 -2.21 -5.48
C THR A 66 -2.28 -2.91 -4.27
N LEU A 67 -2.86 -4.08 -4.47
CA LEU A 67 -3.40 -4.92 -3.41
C LEU A 67 -2.25 -5.59 -2.64
N ASP A 68 -2.43 -5.81 -1.36
CA ASP A 68 -1.49 -6.47 -0.45
C ASP A 68 -0.16 -5.73 -0.22
N PHE A 69 0.56 -6.10 0.82
CA PHE A 69 1.89 -5.56 1.14
C PHE A 69 2.99 -5.97 0.16
N SER A 70 2.73 -6.93 -0.73
CA SER A 70 3.62 -7.24 -1.85
C SER A 70 3.69 -6.10 -2.87
N THR A 71 2.67 -5.22 -2.90
CA THR A 71 2.58 -4.03 -3.77
C THR A 71 3.12 -4.28 -5.18
N PRO A 72 2.52 -5.20 -5.98
CA PRO A 72 3.10 -5.64 -7.25
C PRO A 72 3.38 -4.49 -8.22
N GLY A 73 2.48 -3.50 -8.31
CA GLY A 73 2.66 -2.33 -9.16
C GLY A 73 3.84 -1.45 -8.76
N ALA A 74 4.04 -1.23 -7.45
CA ALA A 74 5.19 -0.48 -6.96
C ALA A 74 6.51 -1.20 -7.26
N ILE A 75 6.56 -2.52 -7.03
CA ILE A 75 7.75 -3.34 -7.35
C ILE A 75 7.99 -3.35 -8.86
N PHE A 76 6.95 -3.54 -9.68
CA PHE A 76 7.07 -3.54 -11.14
C PHE A 76 7.64 -2.21 -11.65
N LEU A 77 7.06 -1.07 -11.24
CA LEU A 77 7.57 0.25 -11.64
C LEU A 77 8.99 0.49 -11.14
N PHE A 78 9.32 0.01 -9.96
CA PHE A 78 10.67 0.10 -9.42
C PHE A 78 11.68 -0.74 -10.24
N LEU A 79 11.31 -1.96 -10.64
CA LEU A 79 12.15 -2.79 -11.52
C LEU A 79 12.33 -2.16 -12.91
N VAL A 80 11.28 -1.57 -13.47
CA VAL A 80 11.36 -0.81 -14.73
C VAL A 80 12.25 0.42 -14.56
N LEU A 81 12.12 1.16 -13.47
CA LEU A 81 12.98 2.31 -13.18
C LEU A 81 14.45 1.91 -13.10
N VAL A 82 14.80 0.87 -12.34
CA VAL A 82 16.21 0.47 -12.15
C VAL A 82 16.76 -0.27 -13.37
N GLY A 83 15.99 -1.22 -13.91
CA GLY A 83 16.45 -2.10 -15.00
C GLY A 83 16.47 -1.43 -16.36
N LEU A 84 15.46 -0.61 -16.66
CA LEU A 84 15.31 0.02 -17.97
C LEU A 84 15.71 1.49 -17.94
N LEU A 85 15.03 2.33 -17.17
CA LEU A 85 15.21 3.79 -17.22
C LEU A 85 16.58 4.22 -16.71
N ASN A 86 17.03 3.70 -15.56
CA ASN A 86 18.33 4.03 -14.99
C ASN A 86 19.47 3.56 -15.91
N THR A 87 19.32 2.37 -16.49
CA THR A 87 20.24 1.82 -17.51
C THR A 87 20.29 2.72 -18.75
N LEU A 88 19.13 3.14 -19.27
CA LEU A 88 19.04 4.01 -20.44
C LEU A 88 19.68 5.38 -20.16
N PHE A 89 19.39 5.98 -19.00
CA PHE A 89 19.98 7.27 -18.61
C PHE A 89 21.51 7.20 -18.47
N LYS A 90 22.05 6.12 -17.88
CA LYS A 90 23.51 5.90 -17.80
C LYS A 90 24.14 5.67 -19.17
N ALA A 91 23.53 4.84 -20.01
CA ALA A 91 24.05 4.53 -21.35
C ALA A 91 24.09 5.77 -22.25
N THR A 92 23.01 6.55 -22.25
CA THR A 92 22.89 7.75 -23.10
C THR A 92 23.72 8.92 -22.56
N ALA A 93 23.90 9.06 -21.25
CA ALA A 93 24.71 10.14 -20.66
C ALA A 93 26.21 10.03 -20.99
N ARG A 94 26.72 8.82 -21.29
CA ARG A 94 28.12 8.64 -21.71
C ARG A 94 28.44 9.34 -23.02
N ARG A 95 27.43 9.55 -23.89
CA ARG A 95 27.54 10.22 -25.19
C ARG A 95 26.31 11.11 -25.38
N TRP A 96 26.41 12.39 -25.06
CA TRP A 96 25.30 13.33 -25.10
C TRP A 96 24.53 13.36 -26.43
N TRP A 97 25.24 13.19 -27.57
CA TRP A 97 24.62 13.14 -28.89
C TRP A 97 23.72 11.88 -29.05
N LEU A 98 24.10 10.74 -28.41
CA LEU A 98 23.28 9.54 -28.42
C LEU A 98 22.00 9.76 -27.59
N SER A 99 22.12 10.45 -26.45
CA SER A 99 20.95 10.89 -25.66
C SER A 99 20.00 11.73 -26.51
N GLY A 100 20.53 12.67 -27.28
CA GLY A 100 19.75 13.50 -28.20
C GLY A 100 19.03 12.70 -29.28
N LEU A 101 19.71 11.73 -29.91
CA LEU A 101 19.10 10.84 -30.91
C LEU A 101 17.97 9.99 -30.32
N VAL A 102 18.19 9.39 -29.13
CA VAL A 102 17.15 8.62 -28.43
C VAL A 102 15.97 9.50 -28.06
N THR A 103 16.22 10.73 -27.61
CA THR A 103 15.15 11.70 -27.32
C THR A 103 14.33 12.00 -28.57
N LEU A 104 14.95 12.27 -29.70
CA LEU A 104 14.24 12.50 -30.97
C LEU A 104 13.43 11.27 -31.41
N ALA A 105 13.98 10.05 -31.24
CA ALA A 105 13.25 8.82 -31.55
C ALA A 105 12.03 8.64 -30.64
N VAL A 106 12.16 8.89 -29.32
CA VAL A 106 11.05 8.85 -28.36
C VAL A 106 10.01 9.91 -28.70
N MET A 107 10.43 11.14 -29.00
CA MET A 107 9.49 12.20 -29.42
C MET A 107 8.73 11.83 -30.70
N GLY A 108 9.43 11.25 -31.69
CA GLY A 108 8.81 10.79 -32.93
C GLY A 108 7.79 9.66 -32.71
N ALA A 109 8.13 8.67 -31.88
CA ALA A 109 7.22 7.60 -31.50
C ALA A 109 5.98 8.15 -30.75
N CYS A 110 6.19 9.01 -29.76
CA CYS A 110 5.07 9.64 -29.04
C CYS A 110 4.20 10.53 -29.94
N ALA A 111 4.81 11.29 -30.86
CA ALA A 111 4.05 12.11 -31.79
C ALA A 111 3.17 11.27 -32.74
N HIS A 112 3.66 10.10 -33.15
CA HIS A 112 2.89 9.15 -33.96
C HIS A 112 1.69 8.61 -33.18
N GLU A 113 1.90 8.19 -31.94
CA GLU A 113 0.84 7.70 -31.05
C GLU A 113 -0.18 8.84 -30.78
N PHE A 114 0.27 10.04 -30.38
CA PHE A 114 -0.61 11.18 -30.11
C PHE A 114 -1.45 11.60 -31.32
N ALA A 115 -0.95 11.42 -32.54
CA ALA A 115 -1.73 11.70 -33.76
C ALA A 115 -2.88 10.72 -33.99
N SER A 116 -2.88 9.58 -33.32
CA SER A 116 -3.92 8.54 -33.41
C SER A 116 -4.97 8.61 -32.29
N PHE A 117 -4.78 9.49 -31.27
CA PHE A 117 -5.75 9.68 -30.19
C PHE A 117 -6.75 10.79 -30.58
N ASP A 118 -8.04 10.45 -30.56
CA ASP A 118 -9.12 11.41 -30.78
C ASP A 118 -9.27 12.40 -29.63
N ASP A 119 -8.98 11.98 -28.38
CA ASP A 119 -8.98 12.80 -27.17
C ASP A 119 -7.76 12.51 -26.28
N LEU A 120 -6.97 13.55 -25.97
CA LEU A 120 -5.85 13.50 -25.03
C LEU A 120 -6.36 13.62 -23.60
N VAL A 121 -6.47 12.50 -22.89
CA VAL A 121 -6.98 12.50 -21.52
C VAL A 121 -5.86 12.14 -20.53
N LEU A 122 -5.69 12.95 -19.46
CA LEU A 122 -4.62 12.77 -18.48
C LEU A 122 -4.73 11.49 -17.64
N TYR A 123 -5.88 10.84 -17.62
CA TYR A 123 -6.01 9.55 -16.94
C TYR A 123 -5.66 8.34 -17.84
N ASP A 124 -5.28 8.58 -19.10
CA ASP A 124 -4.72 7.53 -19.95
C ASP A 124 -3.25 7.29 -19.57
N PRO A 125 -2.90 6.07 -19.06
CA PRO A 125 -1.53 5.75 -18.70
C PRO A 125 -0.55 5.87 -19.87
N GLY A 126 -0.99 5.67 -21.11
CA GLY A 126 -0.17 5.81 -22.31
C GLY A 126 0.28 7.26 -22.52
N VAL A 127 -0.62 8.21 -22.36
CA VAL A 127 -0.32 9.65 -22.42
C VAL A 127 0.70 10.05 -21.35
N LEU A 128 0.52 9.56 -20.12
CA LEU A 128 1.45 9.84 -19.02
C LEU A 128 2.84 9.22 -19.27
N VAL A 129 2.91 7.98 -19.76
CA VAL A 129 4.20 7.33 -20.11
C VAL A 129 4.91 8.11 -21.19
N ALA A 130 4.20 8.53 -22.23
CA ALA A 130 4.78 9.29 -23.33
C ALA A 130 5.29 10.68 -22.86
N ALA A 131 4.50 11.40 -22.09
CA ALA A 131 4.90 12.68 -21.49
C ALA A 131 6.15 12.54 -20.60
N PHE A 132 6.19 11.51 -19.76
CA PHE A 132 7.35 11.22 -18.93
C PHE A 132 8.58 10.82 -19.75
N ALA A 133 8.42 9.93 -20.72
CA ALA A 133 9.54 9.49 -21.56
C ALA A 133 10.20 10.67 -22.29
N VAL A 134 9.40 11.54 -22.88
CA VAL A 134 9.88 12.75 -23.58
C VAL A 134 10.58 13.69 -22.60
N THR A 135 9.93 14.05 -21.49
CA THR A 135 10.48 15.01 -20.52
C THR A 135 11.72 14.48 -19.83
N ALA A 136 11.74 13.21 -19.43
CA ALA A 136 12.91 12.58 -18.81
C ALA A 136 14.09 12.45 -19.76
N MET A 137 13.85 12.10 -21.03
CA MET A 137 14.92 12.01 -22.02
C MET A 137 15.47 13.38 -22.41
N LEU A 138 14.63 14.41 -22.51
CA LEU A 138 15.07 15.79 -22.71
C LEU A 138 15.94 16.26 -21.52
N ALA A 139 15.46 16.05 -20.30
CA ALA A 139 16.21 16.39 -19.08
C ALA A 139 17.56 15.65 -19.03
N ASN A 140 17.58 14.35 -19.35
CA ASN A 140 18.82 13.57 -19.40
C ASN A 140 19.79 14.09 -20.46
N THR A 141 19.31 14.53 -21.62
CA THR A 141 20.14 15.10 -22.70
C THR A 141 20.78 16.43 -22.26
N ILE A 142 20.01 17.30 -21.61
CA ILE A 142 20.51 18.58 -21.06
C ILE A 142 21.59 18.30 -20.00
N LEU A 143 21.34 17.37 -19.08
CA LEU A 143 22.29 16.99 -18.05
C LEU A 143 23.56 16.33 -18.64
N ALA A 144 23.41 15.48 -19.67
CA ALA A 144 24.51 14.81 -20.35
C ALA A 144 25.43 15.80 -21.07
N ALA A 145 24.91 16.88 -21.63
CA ALA A 145 25.71 17.97 -22.19
C ALA A 145 26.60 18.65 -21.12
N GLY A 146 26.15 18.64 -19.84
CA GLY A 146 26.94 19.10 -18.69
C GLY A 146 27.74 17.99 -17.98
N GLY A 147 27.91 16.81 -18.59
CA GLY A 147 28.63 15.68 -18.01
C GLY A 147 27.94 15.00 -16.81
N ARG A 148 26.62 15.21 -16.67
CA ARG A 148 25.80 14.63 -15.61
C ARG A 148 24.77 13.67 -16.20
N SER A 149 24.09 12.87 -15.33
CA SER A 149 23.03 11.96 -15.74
C SER A 149 21.79 12.13 -14.86
N LEU A 150 20.63 11.83 -15.42
CA LEU A 150 19.39 11.73 -14.66
C LEU A 150 19.32 10.43 -13.84
N ALA A 151 20.26 9.48 -14.08
CA ALA A 151 20.30 8.21 -13.36
C ALA A 151 20.38 8.40 -11.85
N LEU A 152 19.57 7.64 -11.13
CA LEU A 152 19.45 7.71 -9.68
C LEU A 152 20.52 6.87 -8.99
N ASN A 153 21.01 7.36 -7.86
CA ASN A 153 21.91 6.65 -6.96
C ASN A 153 21.13 5.82 -5.93
N ARG A 154 21.83 5.02 -5.11
CA ARG A 154 21.20 4.14 -4.11
C ARG A 154 20.28 4.87 -3.14
N SER A 155 20.72 6.00 -2.57
CA SER A 155 19.90 6.78 -1.64
C SER A 155 18.66 7.35 -2.32
N GLU A 156 18.76 7.77 -3.57
CA GLU A 156 17.66 8.27 -4.38
C GLU A 156 16.66 7.16 -4.72
N LEU A 157 17.15 5.96 -5.07
CA LEU A 157 16.31 4.80 -5.33
C LEU A 157 15.51 4.36 -4.10
N ILE A 158 16.12 4.43 -2.89
CA ILE A 158 15.39 4.17 -1.63
C ILE A 158 14.20 5.11 -1.50
N VAL A 159 14.41 6.42 -1.71
CA VAL A 159 13.34 7.42 -1.55
C VAL A 159 12.23 7.19 -2.58
N VAL A 160 12.58 6.96 -3.86
CA VAL A 160 11.58 6.68 -4.89
C VAL A 160 10.80 5.40 -4.59
N TYR A 161 11.47 4.35 -4.12
CA TYR A 161 10.77 3.11 -3.73
C TYR A 161 9.81 3.33 -2.56
N ILE A 162 10.22 4.10 -1.53
CA ILE A 162 9.34 4.47 -0.41
C ILE A 162 8.11 5.24 -0.93
N MET A 163 8.30 6.18 -1.85
CA MET A 163 7.18 6.93 -2.46
C MET A 163 6.22 5.99 -3.19
N LEU A 164 6.72 5.03 -3.95
CA LEU A 164 5.90 4.05 -4.67
C LEU A 164 5.08 3.15 -3.75
N ILE A 165 5.69 2.58 -2.70
CA ILE A 165 4.93 1.71 -1.77
C ILE A 165 3.90 2.51 -0.96
N VAL A 166 4.18 3.77 -0.63
CA VAL A 166 3.23 4.67 0.03
C VAL A 166 2.01 4.89 -0.86
N VAL A 167 2.19 5.20 -2.14
CA VAL A 167 1.07 5.37 -3.08
C VAL A 167 0.30 4.07 -3.27
N ALA A 168 1.01 2.94 -3.42
CA ALA A 168 0.36 1.64 -3.56
C ALA A 168 -0.59 1.31 -2.39
N SER A 169 -0.32 1.85 -1.19
CA SER A 169 -1.21 1.66 -0.04
C SER A 169 -2.48 2.51 -0.05
N LEU A 170 -2.63 3.44 -0.99
CA LEU A 170 -3.72 4.42 -1.02
C LEU A 170 -4.49 4.42 -2.34
N ALA A 171 -3.86 3.97 -3.42
CA ALA A 171 -4.30 4.24 -4.79
C ALA A 171 -5.65 3.59 -5.15
N THR A 172 -5.89 2.34 -4.72
CA THR A 172 -7.13 1.63 -5.06
C THR A 172 -7.96 1.33 -3.82
N MET A 173 -8.18 0.07 -3.50
CA MET A 173 -8.98 -0.40 -2.36
C MET A 173 -8.53 0.16 -0.99
N GLY A 174 -7.27 0.62 -0.86
CA GLY A 174 -6.76 1.19 0.40
C GLY A 174 -7.44 2.50 0.82
N LEU A 175 -7.93 3.31 -0.13
CA LEU A 175 -8.68 4.54 0.14
C LEU A 175 -9.47 5.05 -1.06
N CYS A 176 -8.80 5.25 -2.23
CA CYS A 176 -9.31 6.16 -3.26
C CYS A 176 -10.51 5.57 -4.01
N GLU A 177 -10.52 4.27 -4.20
CA GLU A 177 -11.60 3.58 -4.91
C GLU A 177 -12.91 3.55 -4.10
N PRO A 178 -12.92 3.23 -2.77
CA PRO A 178 -14.14 3.26 -1.97
C PRO A 178 -14.59 4.67 -1.55
N LEU A 179 -13.69 5.67 -1.50
CA LEU A 179 -14.02 6.98 -0.94
C LEU A 179 -15.18 7.66 -1.68
N LEU A 180 -15.04 7.84 -3.00
CA LEU A 180 -16.05 8.58 -3.78
C LEU A 180 -17.40 7.84 -3.84
N PRO A 181 -17.47 6.53 -4.14
CA PRO A 181 -18.73 5.81 -4.11
C PRO A 181 -19.39 5.79 -2.72
N CYS A 182 -18.63 5.56 -1.65
CA CYS A 182 -19.19 5.46 -0.31
C CYS A 182 -19.83 6.77 0.17
N ILE A 183 -19.25 7.95 -0.17
CA ILE A 183 -19.83 9.23 0.26
C ILE A 183 -20.98 9.71 -0.63
N SER A 184 -21.17 9.11 -1.82
CA SER A 184 -22.23 9.47 -2.78
C SER A 184 -23.36 8.45 -2.88
N ALA A 185 -23.11 7.18 -2.51
CA ALA A 185 -24.07 6.09 -2.64
C ALA A 185 -25.35 6.27 -1.83
N PHE A 186 -25.28 6.93 -0.68
CA PHE A 186 -26.43 7.16 0.18
C PHE A 186 -27.57 7.91 -0.53
N VAL A 187 -27.22 8.85 -1.40
CA VAL A 187 -28.17 9.65 -2.17
C VAL A 187 -28.68 8.84 -3.37
N TYR A 188 -27.78 8.17 -4.10
CA TYR A 188 -28.13 7.42 -5.30
C TYR A 188 -29.05 6.22 -5.02
N TYR A 189 -28.76 5.45 -3.96
CA TYR A 189 -29.54 4.25 -3.61
C TYR A 189 -30.74 4.53 -2.71
N ALA A 190 -31.01 5.79 -2.37
CA ALA A 190 -32.21 6.14 -1.58
C ALA A 190 -33.48 5.86 -2.41
N SER A 191 -34.37 5.06 -1.85
CA SER A 191 -35.65 4.70 -2.47
C SER A 191 -36.80 4.75 -1.46
N PRO A 192 -38.07 4.82 -1.92
CA PRO A 192 -39.23 4.75 -1.03
C PRO A 192 -39.26 3.48 -0.17
N GLU A 193 -38.71 2.37 -0.67
CA GLU A 193 -38.71 1.08 0.03
C GLU A 193 -37.72 1.06 1.20
N ASN A 194 -36.52 1.62 1.03
CA ASN A 194 -35.51 1.64 2.08
C ASN A 194 -35.65 2.86 3.02
N ARG A 195 -36.41 3.86 2.63
CA ARG A 195 -36.69 5.08 3.40
C ARG A 195 -35.43 5.80 3.89
N TRP A 196 -34.33 5.74 3.15
CA TRP A 196 -33.07 6.35 3.56
C TRP A 196 -33.16 7.87 3.70
N GLN A 197 -34.01 8.54 2.91
CA GLN A 197 -34.23 9.97 3.02
C GLN A 197 -34.80 10.36 4.41
N GLU A 198 -35.64 9.52 5.00
CA GLU A 198 -36.24 9.77 6.32
C GLU A 198 -35.36 9.27 7.47
N LEU A 199 -34.71 8.11 7.29
CA LEU A 199 -34.04 7.39 8.37
C LEU A 199 -32.53 7.67 8.44
N LEU A 200 -31.87 7.84 7.31
CA LEU A 200 -30.41 7.92 7.22
C LEU A 200 -29.91 9.35 6.99
N PHE A 201 -30.54 10.12 6.08
CA PHE A 201 -30.09 11.47 5.75
C PHE A 201 -30.03 12.42 6.96
N PRO A 202 -30.99 12.40 7.91
CA PRO A 202 -30.89 13.24 9.11
C PRO A 202 -29.67 12.90 10.00
N LEU A 203 -29.10 11.71 9.85
CA LEU A 203 -27.96 11.22 10.64
C LEU A 203 -26.61 11.54 9.99
N LEU A 204 -26.59 11.80 8.68
CA LEU A 204 -25.36 12.05 7.91
C LEU A 204 -25.30 13.52 7.49
N PRO A 205 -24.37 14.32 8.04
CA PRO A 205 -24.20 15.71 7.64
C PRO A 205 -23.82 15.85 6.16
N SER A 206 -24.46 16.79 5.46
CA SER A 206 -24.17 17.11 4.07
C SER A 206 -22.73 17.57 3.81
N SER A 207 -21.99 17.93 4.87
CA SER A 207 -20.57 18.29 4.78
C SER A 207 -19.64 17.10 4.50
N VAL A 208 -20.07 15.86 4.77
CA VAL A 208 -19.25 14.64 4.59
C VAL A 208 -19.82 13.67 3.56
N THR A 209 -21.02 13.94 3.05
CA THR A 209 -21.67 13.20 1.96
C THR A 209 -21.75 14.07 0.71
N PHE A 210 -21.78 13.42 -0.45
CA PHE A 210 -21.92 14.11 -1.73
C PHE A 210 -23.37 14.04 -2.23
N ASP A 211 -23.91 15.17 -2.64
CA ASP A 211 -25.23 15.31 -3.26
C ASP A 211 -25.14 16.37 -4.37
N ASP A 212 -25.42 15.99 -5.62
CA ASP A 212 -25.44 16.88 -6.77
C ASP A 212 -26.83 17.53 -7.00
N GLY A 213 -27.81 17.23 -6.14
CA GLY A 213 -29.19 17.66 -6.30
C GLY A 213 -30.00 16.91 -7.36
N ALA A 214 -29.39 15.94 -8.04
CA ALA A 214 -29.98 15.11 -9.08
C ALA A 214 -29.82 13.60 -8.78
N SER A 215 -29.88 13.23 -7.50
CA SER A 215 -29.73 11.84 -7.02
C SER A 215 -28.38 11.21 -7.36
N ASN A 216 -27.33 11.99 -7.64
CA ASN A 216 -26.00 11.54 -8.03
C ASN A 216 -25.98 10.62 -9.25
N SER A 217 -27.02 10.67 -10.10
CA SER A 217 -27.15 9.81 -11.28
C SER A 217 -25.98 10.00 -12.25
N ALA A 218 -25.50 11.23 -12.42
CA ALA A 218 -24.36 11.52 -13.28
C ALA A 218 -23.07 10.77 -12.87
N PHE A 219 -22.83 10.60 -11.57
CA PHE A 219 -21.67 9.86 -11.09
C PHE A 219 -21.82 8.34 -11.30
N PHE A 220 -23.00 7.78 -11.05
CA PHE A 220 -23.23 6.33 -11.11
C PHE A 220 -23.58 5.82 -12.50
N GLU A 221 -24.27 6.61 -13.33
CA GLU A 221 -24.78 6.19 -14.66
C GLU A 221 -23.99 6.80 -15.81
N GLY A 222 -23.15 7.80 -15.51
CA GLY A 222 -22.36 8.54 -16.51
C GLY A 222 -23.05 9.82 -16.99
N LEU A 223 -22.24 10.75 -17.47
CA LEU A 223 -22.70 12.00 -18.07
C LEU A 223 -23.26 11.76 -19.47
N GLY A 224 -24.37 12.39 -19.78
CA GLY A 224 -24.85 12.48 -21.15
C GLY A 224 -23.90 13.30 -22.05
N ALA A 225 -24.15 13.27 -23.36
CA ALA A 225 -23.35 14.00 -24.34
C ALA A 225 -23.26 15.50 -24.01
N GLY A 226 -22.03 16.00 -23.87
CA GLY A 226 -21.76 17.41 -23.53
C GLY A 226 -21.78 17.76 -22.04
N GLY A 227 -21.94 16.77 -21.15
CA GLY A 227 -21.80 16.99 -19.71
C GLY A 227 -20.35 17.25 -19.28
N TYR A 228 -20.16 17.93 -18.16
CA TYR A 228 -18.85 18.16 -17.54
C TYR A 228 -18.84 17.65 -16.10
N VAL A 229 -17.67 17.25 -15.61
CA VAL A 229 -17.48 16.75 -14.24
C VAL A 229 -17.61 17.93 -13.26
N PRO A 230 -18.57 17.88 -12.29
CA PRO A 230 -18.82 18.99 -11.36
C PRO A 230 -17.81 18.98 -10.20
N TYR A 231 -16.55 19.25 -10.47
CA TYR A 231 -15.47 19.21 -9.45
C TYR A 231 -15.76 20.12 -8.24
N GLU A 232 -16.44 21.26 -8.46
CA GLU A 232 -16.72 22.23 -7.43
C GLU A 232 -17.58 21.66 -6.29
N LEU A 233 -18.51 20.76 -6.62
CA LEU A 233 -19.40 20.13 -5.64
C LEU A 233 -18.66 19.14 -4.75
N TRP A 234 -17.58 18.54 -5.26
CA TRP A 234 -16.75 17.59 -4.51
C TRP A 234 -15.80 18.25 -3.51
N VAL A 235 -15.50 19.55 -3.67
CA VAL A 235 -14.52 20.25 -2.82
C VAL A 235 -14.87 20.18 -1.34
N GLN A 236 -16.14 20.43 -0.98
CA GLN A 236 -16.56 20.45 0.42
C GLN A 236 -16.45 19.06 1.10
N PRO A 237 -17.05 17.97 0.58
CA PRO A 237 -16.92 16.67 1.21
C PRO A 237 -15.48 16.16 1.20
N LEU A 238 -14.73 16.36 0.12
CA LEU A 238 -13.31 15.94 0.07
C LEU A 238 -12.43 16.75 1.03
N ALA A 239 -12.70 18.03 1.26
CA ALA A 239 -11.98 18.82 2.26
C ALA A 239 -12.24 18.31 3.69
N MET A 240 -13.49 18.00 4.03
CA MET A 240 -13.85 17.43 5.34
C MET A 240 -13.22 16.06 5.57
N TRP A 241 -13.25 15.18 4.57
CA TRP A 241 -12.53 13.91 4.60
C TRP A 241 -11.01 14.10 4.65
N GLY A 242 -10.49 15.09 3.91
CA GLY A 242 -9.06 15.44 3.91
C GLY A 242 -8.52 15.79 5.30
N ILE A 243 -9.31 16.50 6.14
CA ILE A 243 -8.94 16.80 7.54
C ILE A 243 -8.78 15.50 8.34
N PHE A 244 -9.75 14.59 8.23
CA PHE A 244 -9.70 13.30 8.94
C PHE A 244 -8.55 12.42 8.46
N LEU A 245 -8.39 12.26 7.15
CA LEU A 245 -7.36 11.43 6.54
C LEU A 245 -5.95 11.96 6.82
N LEU A 246 -5.77 13.29 6.77
CA LEU A 246 -4.50 13.89 7.14
C LEU A 246 -4.15 13.59 8.62
N ALA A 247 -5.11 13.73 9.53
CA ALA A 247 -4.93 13.40 10.94
C ALA A 247 -4.58 11.91 11.12
N LEU A 248 -5.27 11.02 10.41
CA LEU A 248 -5.00 9.58 10.41
C LEU A 248 -3.59 9.26 9.92
N TYR A 249 -3.19 9.80 8.78
CA TYR A 249 -1.87 9.52 8.18
C TYR A 249 -0.71 10.13 8.98
N VAL A 250 -0.88 11.34 9.51
CA VAL A 250 0.08 11.93 10.44
C VAL A 250 0.25 11.06 11.69
N THR A 251 -0.87 10.55 12.24
CA THR A 251 -0.83 9.62 13.38
C THR A 251 -0.10 8.32 13.03
N MET A 252 -0.41 7.71 11.89
CA MET A 252 0.23 6.48 11.43
C MET A 252 1.74 6.63 11.25
N VAL A 253 2.18 7.69 10.57
CA VAL A 253 3.62 7.99 10.38
C VAL A 253 4.30 8.25 11.73
N SER A 254 3.65 9.01 12.61
CA SER A 254 4.18 9.34 13.94
C SER A 254 4.34 8.10 14.82
N VAL A 255 3.35 7.20 14.84
CA VAL A 255 3.42 5.92 15.57
C VAL A 255 4.52 5.04 14.98
N ALA A 256 4.63 4.97 13.65
CA ALA A 256 5.70 4.22 12.99
C ALA A 256 7.09 4.72 13.39
N VAL A 257 7.31 6.03 13.48
CA VAL A 257 8.57 6.64 13.95
C VAL A 257 8.84 6.32 15.41
N ILE A 258 7.82 6.43 16.28
CA ILE A 258 7.97 6.11 17.71
C ILE A 258 8.37 4.65 17.90
N LEU A 259 7.76 3.72 17.18
CA LEU A 259 7.98 2.29 17.33
C LEU A 259 9.21 1.76 16.57
N ARG A 260 9.72 2.52 15.58
CA ARG A 260 10.81 2.11 14.70
C ARG A 260 12.01 1.55 15.48
N ARG A 261 12.54 2.33 16.41
CA ARG A 261 13.75 1.97 17.17
C ARG A 261 13.51 0.77 18.09
N GLN A 262 12.30 0.67 18.66
CA GLN A 262 11.92 -0.49 19.46
C GLN A 262 11.94 -1.75 18.61
N TRP A 263 11.32 -1.73 17.43
CA TRP A 263 11.19 -2.89 16.56
C TRP A 263 12.49 -3.25 15.82
N MET A 264 13.28 -2.25 15.41
CA MET A 264 14.49 -2.50 14.62
C MET A 264 15.72 -2.81 15.49
N ASP A 265 15.96 -2.03 16.56
CA ASP A 265 17.20 -2.10 17.32
C ASP A 265 17.08 -3.03 18.54
N ARG A 266 15.93 -2.98 19.25
CA ARG A 266 15.72 -3.76 20.47
C ARG A 266 15.14 -5.15 20.19
N GLU A 267 14.03 -5.22 19.45
CA GLU A 267 13.37 -6.49 19.13
C GLU A 267 13.96 -7.17 17.87
N ARG A 268 14.65 -6.41 17.03
CA ARG A 268 15.36 -6.88 15.82
C ARG A 268 14.46 -7.66 14.88
N LEU A 269 13.27 -7.11 14.58
CA LEU A 269 12.35 -7.73 13.63
C LEU A 269 13.00 -7.91 12.26
N SER A 270 12.60 -8.94 11.54
CA SER A 270 13.30 -9.42 10.32
C SER A 270 13.02 -8.61 9.05
N TYR A 271 11.89 -7.92 8.96
CA TYR A 271 11.44 -7.13 7.80
C TYR A 271 11.60 -7.84 6.43
N PRO A 272 11.02 -9.03 6.23
CA PRO A 272 11.31 -9.81 5.02
C PRO A 272 10.91 -9.11 3.71
N LEU A 273 9.80 -8.35 3.70
CA LEU A 273 9.32 -7.65 2.49
C LEU A 273 10.32 -6.61 1.96
N VAL A 274 11.11 -6.03 2.86
CA VAL A 274 12.11 -5.01 2.51
C VAL A 274 13.31 -5.62 1.79
N GLN A 275 13.62 -6.89 2.06
CA GLN A 275 14.84 -7.55 1.55
C GLN A 275 14.84 -7.63 0.02
N ALA A 276 13.69 -7.84 -0.61
CA ALA A 276 13.59 -7.90 -2.08
C ALA A 276 14.04 -6.58 -2.74
N ALA A 277 13.54 -5.44 -2.25
CA ALA A 277 13.95 -4.13 -2.76
C ALA A 277 15.43 -3.82 -2.42
N GLN A 278 15.89 -4.21 -1.22
CA GLN A 278 17.29 -4.02 -0.83
C GLN A 278 18.25 -4.75 -1.75
N LEU A 279 17.93 -5.96 -2.24
CA LEU A 279 18.78 -6.69 -3.20
C LEU A 279 18.99 -5.88 -4.47
N VAL A 280 17.95 -5.30 -5.03
CA VAL A 280 18.01 -4.47 -6.23
C VAL A 280 18.83 -3.20 -5.98
N ILE A 281 18.57 -2.51 -4.87
CA ILE A 281 19.22 -1.25 -4.51
C ILE A 281 20.71 -1.45 -4.22
N ARG A 282 21.07 -2.47 -3.43
CA ARG A 282 22.46 -2.78 -3.08
C ARG A 282 23.31 -3.19 -4.29
N SER A 283 22.68 -3.81 -5.29
CA SER A 283 23.33 -4.18 -6.54
C SER A 283 23.62 -2.98 -7.45
N GLU A 284 23.09 -1.78 -7.15
CA GLU A 284 23.32 -0.60 -7.96
C GLU A 284 24.75 -0.10 -7.82
N GLU A 285 25.48 -0.02 -8.93
CA GLU A 285 26.86 0.46 -9.02
C GLU A 285 26.92 1.69 -9.96
N PRO A 286 27.57 2.80 -9.55
CA PRO A 286 27.65 4.01 -10.39
C PRO A 286 28.37 3.76 -11.73
N ASP A 287 29.38 2.91 -11.73
CA ASP A 287 30.25 2.68 -12.90
C ASP A 287 29.66 1.68 -13.90
N ARG A 288 28.71 0.86 -13.48
CA ARG A 288 28.03 -0.10 -14.34
C ARG A 288 26.81 0.50 -15.00
N ILE A 289 26.64 0.26 -16.31
CA ILE A 289 25.46 0.71 -17.06
C ILE A 289 24.24 -0.09 -16.60
N VAL A 290 24.34 -1.41 -16.60
CA VAL A 290 23.27 -2.32 -16.21
C VAL A 290 23.48 -2.76 -14.77
N ASN A 291 22.42 -2.69 -13.97
CA ASN A 291 22.46 -3.17 -12.60
C ASN A 291 22.73 -4.69 -12.57
N PRO A 292 23.72 -5.18 -11.80
CA PRO A 292 24.09 -6.60 -11.73
C PRO A 292 22.95 -7.55 -11.38
N PHE A 293 21.93 -7.09 -10.66
CA PHE A 293 20.74 -7.89 -10.35
C PHE A 293 20.09 -8.46 -11.62
N PHE A 294 19.97 -7.64 -12.68
CA PHE A 294 19.34 -8.07 -13.96
C PHE A 294 20.26 -8.94 -14.84
N LEU A 295 21.53 -9.06 -14.48
CA LEU A 295 22.46 -9.96 -15.16
C LEU A 295 22.50 -11.36 -14.52
N SER A 296 21.82 -11.55 -13.38
CA SER A 296 21.79 -12.82 -12.66
C SER A 296 20.95 -13.86 -13.39
N ARG A 297 21.56 -15.01 -13.70
CA ARG A 297 20.86 -16.17 -14.29
C ARG A 297 19.79 -16.74 -13.34
N THR A 298 20.07 -16.71 -12.05
CA THR A 298 19.15 -17.20 -11.00
C THR A 298 17.89 -16.36 -10.96
N MET A 299 18.01 -15.01 -11.07
CA MET A 299 16.87 -14.11 -11.14
C MET A 299 15.98 -14.46 -12.33
N TRP A 300 16.55 -14.61 -13.54
CA TRP A 300 15.78 -14.94 -14.73
C TRP A 300 15.16 -16.33 -14.69
N ALA A 301 15.84 -17.32 -14.11
CA ALA A 301 15.27 -18.65 -13.91
C ALA A 301 14.05 -18.63 -12.97
N GLY A 302 14.13 -17.83 -11.88
CA GLY A 302 12.98 -17.63 -10.98
C GLY A 302 11.83 -16.86 -11.65
N ALA A 303 12.12 -15.83 -12.42
CA ALA A 303 11.12 -15.04 -13.15
C ALA A 303 10.45 -15.81 -14.30
N ALA A 304 11.15 -16.75 -14.93
CA ALA A 304 10.64 -17.53 -16.05
C ALA A 304 9.39 -18.34 -15.67
N LEU A 305 9.33 -18.87 -14.45
CA LEU A 305 8.22 -19.71 -14.01
C LEU A 305 6.87 -18.96 -13.99
N PRO A 306 6.71 -17.85 -13.25
CA PRO A 306 5.47 -17.06 -13.29
C PRO A 306 5.18 -16.46 -14.67
N ILE A 307 6.20 -16.07 -15.44
CA ILE A 307 6.03 -15.56 -16.81
C ILE A 307 5.42 -16.63 -17.70
N LEU A 308 5.92 -17.86 -17.66
CA LEU A 308 5.38 -18.97 -18.45
C LEU A 308 3.94 -19.29 -18.08
N VAL A 309 3.62 -19.40 -16.77
CA VAL A 309 2.26 -19.66 -16.31
C VAL A 309 1.32 -18.54 -16.74
N GLY A 310 1.73 -17.27 -16.58
CA GLY A 310 0.96 -16.11 -17.01
C GLY A 310 0.76 -16.07 -18.53
N LEU A 311 1.80 -16.41 -19.30
CA LEU A 311 1.74 -16.50 -20.78
C LEU A 311 0.71 -17.56 -21.23
N PHE A 312 0.76 -18.77 -20.64
CA PHE A 312 -0.21 -19.83 -20.96
C PHE A 312 -1.65 -19.41 -20.65
N THR A 313 -1.84 -18.76 -19.49
CA THR A 313 -3.16 -18.23 -19.09
C THR A 313 -3.64 -17.14 -20.06
N GLY A 314 -2.77 -16.21 -20.44
CA GLY A 314 -3.07 -15.17 -21.42
C GLY A 314 -3.40 -15.74 -22.80
N LEU A 315 -2.56 -16.66 -23.31
CA LEU A 315 -2.79 -17.32 -24.60
C LEU A 315 -4.11 -18.11 -24.60
N ASN A 316 -4.46 -18.78 -23.50
CA ASN A 316 -5.75 -19.46 -23.40
C ASN A 316 -6.93 -18.48 -23.50
N LYS A 317 -6.81 -17.32 -22.84
CA LYS A 317 -7.86 -16.28 -22.86
C LYS A 317 -8.08 -15.72 -24.27
N TYR A 318 -7.03 -15.54 -25.06
CA TYR A 318 -7.12 -14.95 -26.40
C TYR A 318 -7.31 -15.97 -27.53
N LEU A 319 -6.70 -17.14 -27.43
CA LEU A 319 -6.71 -18.15 -28.49
C LEU A 319 -7.58 -19.39 -28.19
N GLY A 320 -8.09 -19.52 -26.95
CA GLY A 320 -9.06 -20.56 -26.55
C GLY A 320 -8.59 -22.02 -26.61
N GLY A 321 -7.41 -22.32 -27.16
CA GLY A 321 -6.89 -23.68 -27.35
C GLY A 321 -5.66 -24.05 -26.52
N PHE A 322 -5.13 -23.11 -25.76
CA PHE A 322 -3.94 -23.35 -24.94
C PHE A 322 -4.30 -24.00 -23.60
N PRO A 323 -3.48 -24.95 -23.10
CA PRO A 323 -3.71 -25.55 -21.79
C PRO A 323 -3.51 -24.52 -20.67
N VAL A 324 -4.42 -24.52 -19.69
CA VAL A 324 -4.27 -23.73 -18.46
C VAL A 324 -3.53 -24.57 -17.42
N ILE A 325 -2.49 -23.99 -16.83
CA ILE A 325 -1.78 -24.59 -15.72
C ILE A 325 -2.58 -24.29 -14.44
N PRO A 326 -3.20 -25.28 -13.78
CA PRO A 326 -3.99 -25.03 -12.59
C PRO A 326 -3.07 -24.58 -11.44
N THR A 327 -3.41 -23.46 -10.81
CA THR A 327 -2.71 -22.92 -9.64
C THR A 327 -3.57 -22.96 -8.37
N ALA A 328 -4.81 -23.46 -8.48
CA ALA A 328 -5.74 -23.54 -7.36
C ALA A 328 -6.37 -24.94 -7.26
N TRP A 329 -6.47 -25.45 -6.04
CA TRP A 329 -7.08 -26.74 -5.71
C TRP A 329 -7.96 -26.59 -4.48
N THR A 330 -9.04 -27.35 -4.43
CA THR A 330 -9.95 -27.41 -3.28
C THR A 330 -10.01 -28.85 -2.75
N ILE A 331 -9.63 -29.03 -1.51
CA ILE A 331 -9.65 -30.34 -0.81
C ILE A 331 -10.81 -30.32 0.19
N PRO A 332 -11.90 -31.07 -0.03
CA PRO A 332 -12.99 -31.15 0.93
C PRO A 332 -12.54 -31.94 2.18
N ILE A 333 -12.81 -31.38 3.37
CA ILE A 333 -12.42 -31.97 4.67
C ILE A 333 -13.62 -32.40 5.53
N GLY A 334 -14.85 -32.23 5.04
CA GLY A 334 -16.08 -32.59 5.74
C GLY A 334 -16.82 -31.40 6.36
N PHE A 335 -18.05 -31.64 6.81
CA PHE A 335 -18.94 -30.62 7.40
C PHE A 335 -19.11 -29.35 6.53
N GLY A 336 -19.10 -29.51 5.20
CA GLY A 336 -19.18 -28.39 4.28
C GLY A 336 -17.93 -27.49 4.26
N GLN A 337 -16.83 -27.92 4.89
CA GLN A 337 -15.56 -27.18 4.89
C GLN A 337 -14.58 -27.76 3.87
N ALA A 338 -13.73 -26.89 3.33
CA ALA A 338 -12.68 -27.26 2.40
C ALA A 338 -11.39 -26.49 2.70
N ILE A 339 -10.27 -27.08 2.34
CA ILE A 339 -8.97 -26.40 2.28
C ILE A 339 -8.78 -25.92 0.85
N ASN A 340 -8.83 -24.61 0.64
CA ASN A 340 -8.51 -23.99 -0.64
C ASN A 340 -7.01 -23.72 -0.68
N MET A 341 -6.33 -24.33 -1.63
CA MET A 341 -4.90 -24.14 -1.84
C MET A 341 -4.71 -23.37 -3.15
N THR A 342 -4.03 -22.24 -3.09
CA THR A 342 -3.71 -21.43 -4.26
C THR A 342 -2.21 -21.14 -4.26
N VAL A 343 -1.54 -21.41 -5.38
CA VAL A 343 -0.12 -21.05 -5.57
C VAL A 343 -0.05 -19.63 -6.13
N SER A 344 0.35 -18.69 -5.27
CA SER A 344 0.75 -17.34 -5.66
C SER A 344 2.27 -17.28 -5.72
N PHE A 345 2.84 -16.97 -6.88
CA PHE A 345 4.30 -16.88 -7.04
C PHE A 345 4.91 -15.78 -6.17
N ALA A 346 4.18 -14.67 -5.94
CA ALA A 346 4.60 -13.62 -5.01
C ALA A 346 4.71 -14.16 -3.57
N VAL A 347 3.68 -14.87 -3.10
CA VAL A 347 3.69 -15.48 -1.76
C VAL A 347 4.80 -16.54 -1.64
N VAL A 348 5.02 -17.37 -2.67
CA VAL A 348 6.12 -18.35 -2.69
C VAL A 348 7.47 -17.64 -2.57
N GLY A 349 7.70 -16.55 -3.32
CA GLY A 349 8.92 -15.77 -3.24
C GLY A 349 9.14 -15.13 -1.87
N PHE A 350 8.13 -14.48 -1.31
CA PHE A 350 8.23 -13.86 0.01
C PHE A 350 8.31 -14.87 1.15
N SER A 351 7.63 -16.03 1.04
CA SER A 351 7.68 -17.08 2.07
C SER A 351 9.09 -17.64 2.26
N PHE A 352 9.94 -17.60 1.24
CA PHE A 352 11.36 -17.97 1.37
C PHE A 352 12.11 -17.07 2.36
N LEU A 353 11.69 -15.81 2.50
CA LEU A 353 12.30 -14.84 3.40
C LEU A 353 11.75 -14.90 4.84
N ILE A 354 10.64 -15.61 5.04
CA ILE A 354 9.98 -15.77 6.35
C ILE A 354 10.76 -16.78 7.20
N GLY A 355 10.89 -16.51 8.52
CA GLY A 355 11.49 -17.45 9.46
C GLY A 355 10.69 -18.76 9.54
N PRO A 356 11.35 -19.93 9.62
CA PRO A 356 10.65 -21.23 9.69
C PRO A 356 9.64 -21.33 10.83
N ASP A 357 9.96 -20.75 12.00
CA ASP A 357 9.09 -20.74 13.18
C ASP A 357 7.77 -20.00 12.91
N ILE A 358 7.85 -18.84 12.25
CA ILE A 358 6.69 -18.05 11.86
C ILE A 358 5.88 -18.80 10.79
N ALA A 359 6.55 -19.34 9.77
CA ALA A 359 5.89 -20.09 8.70
C ALA A 359 5.15 -21.33 9.27
N MET A 360 5.77 -22.06 10.21
CA MET A 360 5.15 -23.19 10.90
C MET A 360 3.95 -22.74 11.74
N GLY A 361 4.05 -21.62 12.45
CA GLY A 361 2.95 -21.03 13.20
C GLY A 361 1.76 -20.71 12.31
N ILE A 362 1.96 -19.98 11.21
CA ILE A 362 0.90 -19.62 10.27
C ILE A 362 0.20 -20.87 9.73
N TRP A 363 0.96 -21.85 9.26
CA TRP A 363 0.41 -23.09 8.72
C TRP A 363 -0.37 -23.90 9.76
N SER A 364 0.21 -24.10 10.96
CA SER A 364 -0.40 -24.90 12.03
C SER A 364 -1.72 -24.26 12.50
N PHE A 365 -1.72 -22.95 12.76
CA PHE A 365 -2.92 -22.25 13.21
C PHE A 365 -3.97 -22.10 12.09
N ALA A 366 -3.57 -22.05 10.81
CA ALA A 366 -4.50 -22.11 9.70
C ALA A 366 -5.26 -23.46 9.67
N LEU A 367 -4.59 -24.59 9.92
CA LEU A 367 -5.25 -25.88 10.04
C LEU A 367 -6.12 -25.97 11.30
N LEU A 368 -5.61 -25.48 12.44
CA LEU A 368 -6.38 -25.47 13.69
C LEU A 368 -7.67 -24.67 13.55
N SER A 369 -7.63 -23.52 12.89
CA SER A 369 -8.84 -22.71 12.63
C SER A 369 -9.88 -23.45 11.76
N LYS A 370 -9.45 -24.32 10.85
CA LYS A 370 -10.39 -25.18 10.09
C LYS A 370 -11.06 -26.23 10.98
N VAL A 371 -10.29 -26.84 11.88
CA VAL A 371 -10.84 -27.79 12.87
C VAL A 371 -11.83 -27.09 13.80
N GLU A 372 -11.48 -25.90 14.31
CA GLU A 372 -12.37 -25.09 15.14
C GLU A 372 -13.68 -24.75 14.40
N LYS A 373 -13.59 -24.32 13.14
CA LYS A 373 -14.76 -24.06 12.31
C LYS A 373 -15.63 -25.31 12.10
N MET A 374 -15.02 -26.46 11.90
CA MET A 374 -15.76 -27.76 11.82
C MET A 374 -16.50 -28.04 13.10
N LEU A 375 -15.89 -27.82 14.27
CA LEU A 375 -16.52 -28.01 15.56
C LEU A 375 -17.70 -27.08 15.78
N PHE A 376 -17.57 -25.79 15.39
CA PHE A 376 -18.68 -24.83 15.44
C PHE A 376 -19.86 -25.29 14.58
N VAL A 377 -19.60 -25.67 13.33
CA VAL A 377 -20.64 -26.15 12.42
C VAL A 377 -21.30 -27.42 12.96
N ALA A 378 -20.52 -28.40 13.49
CA ALA A 378 -21.03 -29.65 14.08
C ALA A 378 -21.94 -29.37 15.28
N ASN A 379 -21.72 -28.29 16.04
CA ASN A 379 -22.54 -27.87 17.16
C ASN A 379 -23.65 -26.87 16.80
N GLY A 380 -23.93 -26.68 15.51
CA GLY A 380 -25.01 -25.80 15.04
C GLY A 380 -24.71 -24.32 15.13
N VAL A 381 -23.46 -23.93 15.39
CA VAL A 381 -23.02 -22.53 15.35
C VAL A 381 -22.71 -22.17 13.91
N THR A 382 -23.74 -21.74 13.18
CA THR A 382 -23.67 -21.50 11.73
C THR A 382 -23.69 -20.02 11.34
N LYS A 383 -23.85 -19.10 12.30
CA LYS A 383 -23.80 -17.67 12.01
C LYS A 383 -22.46 -17.30 11.36
N GLN A 384 -22.53 -16.88 10.13
CA GLN A 384 -21.38 -16.43 9.35
C GLN A 384 -21.49 -14.93 9.14
N GLN A 385 -20.40 -14.24 9.31
CA GLN A 385 -20.23 -12.85 8.95
C GLN A 385 -19.36 -12.78 7.70
N ASP A 386 -19.77 -12.01 6.72
CA ASP A 386 -18.98 -11.78 5.52
C ASP A 386 -18.07 -10.57 5.76
N VAL A 387 -16.77 -10.81 5.83
CA VAL A 387 -15.77 -9.75 5.90
C VAL A 387 -15.00 -9.80 4.58
N TRP A 388 -15.34 -8.90 3.67
CA TRP A 388 -14.68 -8.79 2.36
C TRP A 388 -14.58 -10.11 1.59
N GLY A 389 -15.73 -10.77 1.39
CA GLY A 389 -15.79 -12.03 0.65
C GLY A 389 -15.21 -13.23 1.39
N VAL A 390 -14.70 -13.05 2.60
CA VAL A 390 -14.26 -14.16 3.47
C VAL A 390 -15.36 -14.46 4.48
N ARG A 391 -16.06 -15.56 4.28
CA ARG A 391 -17.07 -16.05 5.24
C ARG A 391 -16.38 -16.69 6.42
N VAL A 392 -16.40 -16.01 7.55
CA VAL A 392 -15.85 -16.49 8.82
C VAL A 392 -16.97 -16.62 9.84
N THR A 393 -16.87 -17.59 10.75
CA THR A 393 -17.81 -17.70 11.86
C THR A 393 -17.67 -16.46 12.75
N GLU A 394 -18.78 -15.82 13.10
CA GLU A 394 -18.80 -14.58 13.90
C GLU A 394 -17.91 -14.66 15.15
N LEU A 395 -17.95 -15.78 15.87
CA LEU A 395 -17.11 -16.03 17.05
C LEU A 395 -15.61 -15.97 16.75
N MET A 396 -15.16 -16.50 15.59
CA MET A 396 -13.74 -16.48 15.21
C MET A 396 -13.26 -15.05 14.89
N ASN A 397 -14.15 -14.18 14.41
CA ASN A 397 -13.83 -12.77 14.17
C ASN A 397 -13.53 -12.03 15.48
N TYR A 398 -14.38 -12.21 16.50
CA TYR A 398 -14.14 -11.64 17.84
C TYR A 398 -12.88 -12.21 18.50
N GLN A 399 -12.66 -13.51 18.38
CA GLN A 399 -11.44 -14.18 18.88
C GLN A 399 -10.20 -13.60 18.21
N GLY A 400 -10.21 -13.46 16.89
CA GLY A 400 -9.08 -12.91 16.13
C GLY A 400 -8.80 -11.44 16.47
N LEU A 401 -9.83 -10.59 16.55
CA LEU A 401 -9.65 -9.19 16.95
C LEU A 401 -9.14 -9.08 18.40
N GLY A 402 -9.70 -9.86 19.32
CA GLY A 402 -9.24 -9.92 20.70
C GLY A 402 -7.78 -10.33 20.80
N ALA A 403 -7.37 -11.37 20.05
CA ALA A 403 -5.98 -11.80 19.97
C ALA A 403 -5.05 -10.70 19.42
N LEU A 404 -5.47 -10.00 18.37
CA LEU A 404 -4.71 -8.89 17.78
C LEU A 404 -4.52 -7.75 18.78
N LEU A 405 -5.58 -7.34 19.48
CA LEU A 405 -5.51 -6.26 20.48
C LEU A 405 -4.63 -6.65 21.68
N VAL A 406 -4.70 -7.90 22.15
CA VAL A 406 -3.81 -8.42 23.19
C VAL A 406 -2.36 -8.45 22.69
N PHE A 407 -2.11 -8.86 21.46
CA PHE A 407 -0.78 -8.84 20.84
C PHE A 407 -0.18 -7.44 20.82
N VAL A 408 -0.99 -6.43 20.47
CA VAL A 408 -0.58 -5.02 20.54
C VAL A 408 -0.29 -4.60 21.97
N ALA A 409 -1.17 -4.92 22.93
CA ALA A 409 -0.98 -4.56 24.34
C ALA A 409 0.31 -5.17 24.91
N ILE A 410 0.59 -6.44 24.61
CA ILE A 410 1.85 -7.10 25.00
C ILE A 410 3.05 -6.40 24.32
N GLY A 411 2.97 -6.08 23.03
CA GLY A 411 4.02 -5.36 22.31
C GLY A 411 4.34 -4.00 22.92
N LEU A 412 3.32 -3.22 23.28
CA LEU A 412 3.48 -1.94 23.97
C LEU A 412 4.06 -2.12 25.40
N TRP A 413 3.65 -3.18 26.09
CA TRP A 413 4.19 -3.52 27.41
C TRP A 413 5.67 -3.90 27.35
N VAL A 414 6.07 -4.70 26.37
CA VAL A 414 7.50 -5.03 26.14
C VAL A 414 8.29 -3.77 25.80
N GLY A 415 7.71 -2.87 25.00
CA GLY A 415 8.32 -1.60 24.62
C GLY A 415 8.21 -0.47 25.67
N ARG A 416 7.64 -0.71 26.86
CA ARG A 416 7.32 0.35 27.84
C ARG A 416 8.50 1.23 28.23
N GLU A 417 9.70 0.67 28.32
CA GLU A 417 10.91 1.44 28.64
C GLU A 417 11.28 2.42 27.53
N HIS A 418 11.20 1.96 26.29
CA HIS A 418 11.40 2.83 25.12
C HIS A 418 10.34 3.94 25.08
N LEU A 419 9.07 3.58 25.24
CA LEU A 419 7.97 4.55 25.26
C LEU A 419 8.11 5.57 26.38
N LEU A 420 8.60 5.16 27.56
CA LEU A 420 8.92 6.07 28.65
C LEU A 420 10.03 7.05 28.26
N GLN A 421 11.10 6.58 27.61
CA GLN A 421 12.18 7.44 27.14
C GLN A 421 11.70 8.44 26.07
N VAL A 422 10.83 8.01 25.16
CA VAL A 422 10.17 8.90 24.18
C VAL A 422 9.34 9.97 24.90
N TRP A 423 8.58 9.58 25.92
CA TRP A 423 7.76 10.50 26.72
C TRP A 423 8.61 11.51 27.52
N LEU A 424 9.71 11.05 28.14
CA LEU A 424 10.67 11.93 28.82
C LEU A 424 11.28 12.94 27.84
N ARG A 425 11.63 12.49 26.63
CA ARG A 425 12.15 13.36 25.56
C ARG A 425 11.12 14.41 25.12
N PHE A 426 9.85 14.02 25.03
CA PHE A 426 8.75 14.95 24.75
C PHE A 426 8.63 16.03 25.82
N LEU A 427 8.71 15.66 27.11
CA LEU A 427 8.64 16.60 28.23
C LEU A 427 9.90 17.46 28.42
N GLY A 428 10.95 17.28 27.61
CA GLY A 428 12.21 17.99 27.73
C GLY A 428 13.09 17.52 28.89
N ARG A 429 12.79 16.34 29.45
CA ARG A 429 13.61 15.72 30.51
C ARG A 429 14.79 14.94 29.91
N PRO A 430 15.86 14.68 30.69
CA PRO A 430 16.96 13.83 30.24
C PRO A 430 16.44 12.48 29.71
N SER A 431 16.87 12.10 28.52
CA SER A 431 16.52 10.85 27.87
C SER A 431 17.73 10.31 27.13
N GLU A 432 17.89 9.01 27.12
CA GLU A 432 18.97 8.30 26.40
C GLU A 432 18.76 8.29 24.88
N LEU A 433 17.56 8.69 24.41
CA LEU A 433 17.23 8.67 22.99
C LEU A 433 17.76 9.91 22.27
N SER A 434 18.40 9.70 21.11
CA SER A 434 18.74 10.73 20.14
C SER A 434 17.72 10.75 19.00
N ASP A 435 17.40 11.94 18.50
CA ASP A 435 16.53 12.14 17.32
C ASP A 435 17.32 12.10 16.00
N ASP A 436 18.65 11.86 16.06
CA ASP A 436 19.54 12.03 14.91
C ASP A 436 19.29 10.99 13.81
N ASP A 437 18.79 9.82 14.18
CA ASP A 437 18.53 8.69 13.28
C ASP A 437 17.09 8.62 12.79
N GLU A 438 16.24 9.60 13.15
CA GLU A 438 14.82 9.58 12.81
C GLU A 438 14.48 10.58 11.69
N ILE A 439 13.39 10.29 10.94
CA ILE A 439 12.87 11.19 9.90
C ILE A 439 12.24 12.46 10.48
N MET A 440 11.75 12.38 11.74
CA MET A 440 11.25 13.52 12.51
C MET A 440 11.65 13.38 13.99
N SER A 441 11.64 14.49 14.75
CA SER A 441 11.93 14.44 16.18
C SER A 441 10.85 13.68 16.95
N TYR A 442 11.22 12.99 18.04
CA TYR A 442 10.25 12.32 18.90
C TYR A 442 9.21 13.28 19.51
N ARG A 443 9.59 14.57 19.73
CA ARG A 443 8.62 15.59 20.15
C ARG A 443 7.56 15.82 19.09
N ALA A 444 7.96 15.98 17.82
CA ALA A 444 7.03 16.16 16.72
C ALA A 444 6.14 14.91 16.52
N ALA A 445 6.71 13.71 16.67
CA ALA A 445 5.96 12.46 16.56
C ALA A 445 4.90 12.34 17.67
N VAL A 446 5.24 12.63 18.93
CA VAL A 446 4.26 12.60 20.04
C VAL A 446 3.16 13.64 19.83
N ILE A 447 3.52 14.87 19.41
CA ILE A 447 2.53 15.91 19.07
C ILE A 447 1.64 15.42 17.92
N GLY A 448 2.21 14.81 16.88
CA GLY A 448 1.48 14.24 15.73
C GLY A 448 0.46 13.20 16.17
N VAL A 449 0.82 12.28 17.07
CA VAL A 449 -0.12 11.29 17.62
C VAL A 449 -1.21 11.97 18.44
N LEU A 450 -0.87 12.85 19.37
CA LEU A 450 -1.86 13.50 20.25
C LEU A 450 -2.84 14.36 19.45
N MET A 451 -2.32 15.21 18.57
CA MET A 451 -3.16 16.09 17.75
C MET A 451 -3.98 15.31 16.75
N GLY A 452 -3.39 14.30 16.09
CA GLY A 452 -4.11 13.49 15.12
C GLY A 452 -5.24 12.69 15.77
N VAL A 453 -5.01 12.07 16.92
CA VAL A 453 -6.06 11.37 17.69
C VAL A 453 -7.15 12.34 18.14
N LEU A 454 -6.79 13.51 18.64
CA LEU A 454 -7.77 14.53 19.04
C LEU A 454 -8.63 15.01 17.87
N VAL A 455 -8.01 15.26 16.71
CA VAL A 455 -8.75 15.67 15.50
C VAL A 455 -9.68 14.57 15.03
N MET A 456 -9.26 13.31 15.01
CA MET A 456 -10.12 12.18 14.61
C MET A 456 -11.30 11.98 15.57
N ILE A 457 -11.07 12.05 16.88
CA ILE A 457 -12.15 11.98 17.88
C ILE A 457 -13.10 13.17 17.71
N GLY A 458 -12.54 14.38 17.55
CA GLY A 458 -13.32 15.61 17.34
C GLY A 458 -14.15 15.55 16.04
N TRP A 459 -13.62 14.94 14.99
CA TRP A 459 -14.35 14.77 13.73
C TRP A 459 -15.58 13.88 13.89
N PHE A 460 -15.47 12.70 14.54
CA PHE A 460 -16.62 11.86 14.84
C PHE A 460 -17.59 12.52 15.83
N ALA A 461 -17.09 13.27 16.80
CA ALA A 461 -17.93 14.04 17.73
C ALA A 461 -18.69 15.17 17.01
N PHE A 462 -18.07 15.84 16.04
CA PHE A 462 -18.71 16.82 15.16
C PHE A 462 -19.87 16.21 14.38
N LEU A 463 -19.76 14.94 13.95
CA LEU A 463 -20.85 14.19 13.31
C LEU A 463 -21.96 13.76 14.30
N GLY A 464 -21.85 14.08 15.58
CA GLY A 464 -22.83 13.74 16.61
C GLY A 464 -22.61 12.40 17.33
N THR A 465 -21.44 11.76 17.13
CA THR A 465 -21.10 10.53 17.87
C THR A 465 -20.67 10.87 19.30
N PRO A 466 -21.10 10.10 20.33
CA PRO A 466 -20.64 10.30 21.69
C PRO A 466 -19.11 10.25 21.83
N LEU A 467 -18.50 11.16 22.58
CA LEU A 467 -17.03 11.27 22.72
C LEU A 467 -16.38 9.95 23.15
N TRP A 468 -16.98 9.24 24.12
CA TRP A 468 -16.44 7.95 24.57
C TRP A 468 -16.41 6.89 23.46
N ALA A 469 -17.45 6.87 22.62
CA ALA A 469 -17.57 5.92 21.52
C ALA A 469 -16.58 6.29 20.39
N SER A 470 -16.42 7.58 20.08
CA SER A 470 -15.41 8.08 19.14
C SER A 470 -13.99 7.73 19.60
N ALA A 471 -13.69 7.94 20.90
CA ALA A 471 -12.40 7.60 21.48
C ALA A 471 -12.12 6.10 21.42
N LEU A 472 -13.08 5.25 21.78
CA LEU A 472 -12.95 3.80 21.72
C LEU A 472 -12.75 3.32 20.27
N PHE A 473 -13.53 3.88 19.32
CA PHE A 473 -13.38 3.57 17.90
C PHE A 473 -11.96 3.85 17.42
N ILE A 474 -11.42 5.05 17.70
CA ILE A 474 -10.04 5.41 17.27
C ILE A 474 -8.99 4.54 17.97
N VAL A 475 -9.18 4.15 19.24
CA VAL A 475 -8.27 3.21 19.92
C VAL A 475 -8.28 1.85 19.24
N VAL A 476 -9.43 1.31 18.86
CA VAL A 476 -9.54 0.04 18.15
C VAL A 476 -8.90 0.15 16.76
N VAL A 477 -9.18 1.23 16.02
CA VAL A 477 -8.59 1.51 14.71
C VAL A 477 -7.07 1.52 14.79
N MET A 478 -6.50 2.31 15.71
CA MET A 478 -5.04 2.39 15.87
C MET A 478 -4.44 1.10 16.41
N GLY A 479 -5.18 0.35 17.22
CA GLY A 479 -4.81 -1.00 17.65
C GLY A 479 -4.68 -1.96 16.47
N ILE A 480 -5.66 -1.99 15.56
CA ILE A 480 -5.63 -2.81 14.35
C ILE A 480 -4.42 -2.42 13.48
N PHE A 481 -4.25 -1.15 13.15
CA PHE A 481 -3.12 -0.70 12.31
C PHE A 481 -1.76 -1.01 12.93
N THR A 482 -1.61 -0.79 14.24
CA THR A 482 -0.34 -1.09 14.95
C THR A 482 -0.06 -2.59 14.97
N GLY A 483 -1.09 -3.41 15.26
CA GLY A 483 -0.97 -4.86 15.29
C GLY A 483 -0.61 -5.46 13.94
N LEU A 484 -1.33 -5.08 12.89
CA LEU A 484 -1.05 -5.53 11.53
C LEU A 484 0.32 -5.05 11.04
N SER A 485 0.71 -3.79 11.33
CA SER A 485 2.06 -3.28 10.99
C SER A 485 3.17 -4.10 11.63
N ARG A 486 2.98 -4.51 12.90
CA ARG A 486 3.93 -5.37 13.59
C ARG A 486 4.00 -6.76 12.97
N VAL A 487 2.84 -7.36 12.66
CA VAL A 487 2.79 -8.66 11.97
C VAL A 487 3.54 -8.60 10.65
N VAL A 488 3.32 -7.58 9.83
CA VAL A 488 4.01 -7.39 8.55
C VAL A 488 5.52 -7.22 8.74
N ALA A 489 5.95 -6.41 9.70
CA ALA A 489 7.38 -6.18 9.99
C ALA A 489 8.09 -7.44 10.50
N GLU A 490 7.41 -8.28 11.27
CA GLU A 490 7.96 -9.48 11.87
C GLU A 490 7.89 -10.68 10.92
N SER A 491 6.70 -10.94 10.36
CA SER A 491 6.47 -12.13 9.54
C SER A 491 6.81 -11.95 8.06
N GLY A 492 6.69 -10.72 7.53
CA GLY A 492 6.83 -10.49 6.09
C GLY A 492 5.76 -11.16 5.26
N VAL A 493 4.58 -11.44 5.82
CA VAL A 493 3.43 -11.95 5.07
C VAL A 493 3.00 -10.91 4.06
N ALA A 494 2.97 -11.29 2.79
CA ALA A 494 2.66 -10.40 1.69
C ALA A 494 1.18 -9.97 1.69
N ALA A 495 0.29 -10.86 2.12
CA ALA A 495 -1.15 -10.61 2.22
C ALA A 495 -1.64 -10.89 3.64
N ILE A 496 -2.32 -9.94 4.26
CA ILE A 496 -2.91 -10.06 5.59
C ILE A 496 -4.29 -9.38 5.58
N ILE A 497 -5.25 -9.98 6.25
CA ILE A 497 -6.60 -9.42 6.41
C ILE A 497 -6.88 -9.35 7.90
N THR A 498 -7.51 -8.25 8.35
CA THR A 498 -7.97 -8.17 9.73
C THR A 498 -9.07 -9.20 10.00
N PRO A 499 -9.09 -9.82 11.19
CA PRO A 499 -10.18 -10.73 11.55
C PRO A 499 -11.54 -10.03 11.64
N MET A 500 -11.57 -8.76 12.07
CA MET A 500 -12.76 -7.93 12.19
C MET A 500 -12.38 -6.46 12.04
N ASN A 501 -13.21 -5.67 11.37
CA ASN A 501 -13.03 -4.23 11.26
C ASN A 501 -13.53 -3.49 12.50
N ALA A 502 -13.02 -2.28 12.74
CA ALA A 502 -13.46 -1.47 13.87
C ALA A 502 -14.95 -1.06 13.79
N PRO A 503 -15.53 -0.70 12.62
CA PRO A 503 -16.98 -0.51 12.49
C PRO A 503 -17.79 -1.73 12.96
N ASP A 504 -17.42 -2.94 12.54
CA ASP A 504 -18.09 -4.18 12.95
C ASP A 504 -18.05 -4.39 14.46
N PHE A 505 -16.88 -4.14 15.08
CA PHE A 505 -16.73 -4.23 16.53
C PHE A 505 -17.65 -3.25 17.25
N MET A 506 -17.76 -2.00 16.79
CA MET A 506 -18.61 -1.01 17.41
C MET A 506 -20.10 -1.34 17.24
N MET A 507 -20.50 -1.80 16.04
CA MET A 507 -21.91 -2.08 15.74
C MET A 507 -22.40 -3.39 16.34
N PHE A 508 -21.66 -4.46 16.17
CA PHE A 508 -22.07 -5.81 16.59
C PHE A 508 -21.53 -6.21 17.96
N GLY A 509 -20.33 -5.73 18.33
CA GLY A 509 -19.71 -6.03 19.63
C GLY A 509 -20.34 -5.25 20.78
N LEU A 510 -20.54 -3.94 20.62
CA LEU A 510 -21.16 -3.09 21.63
C LEU A 510 -22.68 -3.00 21.49
N GLY A 511 -23.16 -3.06 20.27
CA GLY A 511 -24.56 -3.04 19.94
C GLY A 511 -25.18 -1.62 19.86
N SER A 512 -26.30 -1.53 19.16
CA SER A 512 -27.00 -0.29 18.86
C SER A 512 -27.52 0.46 20.10
N LYS A 513 -27.79 -0.26 21.21
CA LYS A 513 -28.27 0.37 22.45
C LYS A 513 -27.21 1.25 23.12
N LEU A 514 -25.92 0.86 23.04
CA LEU A 514 -24.83 1.62 23.65
C LEU A 514 -24.32 2.71 22.73
N VAL A 515 -24.15 2.40 21.45
CA VAL A 515 -23.56 3.29 20.46
C VAL A 515 -24.56 4.33 19.95
N GLY A 516 -25.84 4.00 19.96
CA GLY A 516 -26.91 4.83 19.42
C GLY A 516 -26.98 4.77 17.88
N VAL A 517 -28.11 5.16 17.31
CA VAL A 517 -28.34 5.14 15.86
C VAL A 517 -27.38 6.08 15.13
N GLN A 518 -27.15 7.28 15.69
CA GLN A 518 -26.19 8.26 15.16
C GLN A 518 -24.78 7.70 15.09
N GLY A 519 -24.33 7.01 16.16
CA GLY A 519 -23.00 6.41 16.19
C GLY A 519 -22.84 5.29 15.17
N ILE A 520 -23.87 4.45 14.97
CA ILE A 520 -23.86 3.40 13.95
C ILE A 520 -23.71 4.00 12.55
N ALA A 521 -24.55 5.01 12.22
CA ALA A 521 -24.49 5.69 10.93
C ALA A 521 -23.09 6.31 10.67
N ASN A 522 -22.50 6.94 11.68
CA ASN A 522 -21.19 7.56 11.55
C ASN A 522 -20.05 6.53 11.47
N PHE A 523 -20.11 5.44 12.25
CA PHE A 523 -19.06 4.40 12.18
C PHE A 523 -19.13 3.60 10.89
N SER A 524 -20.27 3.52 10.20
CA SER A 524 -20.34 2.93 8.87
C SER A 524 -19.48 3.69 7.85
N LEU A 525 -19.28 5.00 8.02
CA LEU A 525 -18.33 5.77 7.22
C LEU A 525 -16.87 5.31 7.43
N GLY A 526 -16.58 4.63 8.52
CA GLY A 526 -15.27 4.05 8.79
C GLY A 526 -14.85 2.99 7.77
N TYR A 527 -15.79 2.37 7.07
CA TYR A 527 -15.45 1.44 5.99
C TYR A 527 -14.67 2.09 4.86
N ILE A 528 -14.76 3.40 4.64
CA ILE A 528 -14.00 4.12 3.61
C ILE A 528 -12.48 3.90 3.73
N PHE A 529 -11.96 3.81 4.95
CA PHE A 529 -10.52 3.62 5.21
C PHE A 529 -10.19 2.33 5.97
N LEU A 530 -11.18 1.49 6.24
CA LEU A 530 -11.04 0.21 6.94
C LEU A 530 -11.64 -0.95 6.16
N ALA A 531 -12.20 -0.67 5.00
CA ALA A 531 -12.84 -1.68 4.21
C ALA A 531 -11.86 -2.77 3.79
N ASP A 532 -10.75 -2.41 3.19
CA ASP A 532 -9.71 -3.32 2.80
C ASP A 532 -8.41 -3.01 3.54
N LEU A 533 -8.10 -3.82 4.56
CA LEU A 533 -6.89 -3.68 5.36
C LEU A 533 -5.74 -4.58 4.88
N ARG A 534 -5.77 -5.06 3.64
CA ARG A 534 -4.69 -5.85 3.05
C ARG A 534 -3.43 -5.03 2.79
N VAL A 535 -3.57 -3.70 2.64
CA VAL A 535 -2.47 -2.74 2.58
C VAL A 535 -2.90 -1.40 3.17
N PHE A 536 -2.04 -0.75 3.92
CA PHE A 536 -2.30 0.56 4.53
C PHE A 536 -0.99 1.29 4.83
N LEU A 537 -1.09 2.62 4.96
CA LEU A 537 0.06 3.52 5.04
C LEU A 537 1.06 3.16 6.16
N MET A 538 0.58 2.87 7.38
CA MET A 538 1.47 2.60 8.52
C MET A 538 2.39 1.40 8.27
N GLY A 539 1.86 0.30 7.73
CA GLY A 539 2.64 -0.91 7.46
C GLY A 539 3.74 -0.68 6.41
N VAL A 540 3.42 0.04 5.32
CA VAL A 540 4.41 0.36 4.27
C VAL A 540 5.43 1.39 4.75
N VAL A 541 5.03 2.36 5.58
CA VAL A 541 5.97 3.33 6.19
C VAL A 541 6.95 2.62 7.12
N VAL A 542 6.48 1.70 7.96
CA VAL A 542 7.34 0.88 8.83
C VAL A 542 8.38 0.11 8.02
N CYS A 543 7.98 -0.48 6.89
CA CYS A 543 8.90 -1.13 5.95
C CYS A 543 9.87 -0.11 5.30
N GLY A 544 9.37 1.06 4.89
CA GLY A 544 10.17 2.14 4.33
C GLY A 544 11.23 2.67 5.29
N LEU A 545 10.87 2.80 6.58
CA LEU A 545 11.81 3.23 7.62
C LEU A 545 12.96 2.25 7.85
N LYS A 546 12.80 0.97 7.52
CA LYS A 546 13.90 0.00 7.54
C LYS A 546 14.90 0.24 6.41
N LEU A 547 14.45 0.70 5.26
CA LEU A 547 15.31 0.98 4.10
C LEU A 547 16.26 2.16 4.31
N ILE A 548 15.86 3.13 5.11
CA ILE A 548 16.68 4.33 5.39
C ILE A 548 17.78 4.10 6.41
N GLU A 549 17.91 2.90 6.98
CA GLU A 549 19.01 2.52 7.84
C GLU A 549 20.34 2.69 7.06
N GLY A 550 21.28 3.44 7.61
CA GLY A 550 22.54 3.78 6.92
C GLY A 550 22.53 5.07 6.10
N MET A 551 21.37 5.70 5.83
CA MET A 551 21.33 7.02 5.20
C MET A 551 21.81 8.11 6.17
N ASN A 552 22.39 9.20 5.62
CA ASN A 552 22.80 10.35 6.44
C ASN A 552 21.58 11.11 7.00
N ARG A 553 21.77 11.86 8.08
CA ARG A 553 20.71 12.60 8.79
C ARG A 553 19.91 13.56 7.90
N GLN A 554 20.60 14.29 7.03
CA GLN A 554 19.94 15.26 6.14
C GLN A 554 19.02 14.56 5.14
N SER A 555 19.49 13.46 4.55
CA SER A 555 18.72 12.65 3.61
C SER A 555 17.50 12.00 4.27
N ARG A 556 17.60 11.54 5.53
CA ARG A 556 16.47 10.96 6.26
C ARG A 556 15.33 11.95 6.48
N ARG A 557 15.62 13.22 6.77
CA ARG A 557 14.57 14.24 6.93
C ARG A 557 13.80 14.53 5.64
N ILE A 558 14.46 14.41 4.48
CA ILE A 558 13.80 14.56 3.18
C ILE A 558 12.81 13.41 2.92
N VAL A 559 13.02 12.23 3.52
CA VAL A 559 12.09 11.10 3.38
C VAL A 559 10.68 11.45 3.89
N LEU A 560 10.56 12.21 4.98
CA LEU A 560 9.25 12.67 5.46
C LEU A 560 8.55 13.52 4.41
N GLN A 561 9.27 14.46 3.79
CA GLN A 561 8.72 15.29 2.71
C GLN A 561 8.34 14.44 1.50
N ALA A 562 9.15 13.44 1.16
CA ALA A 562 8.86 12.51 0.08
C ALA A 562 7.59 11.68 0.34
N ILE A 563 7.38 11.21 1.58
CA ILE A 563 6.15 10.51 1.98
C ILE A 563 4.94 11.44 1.83
N LEU A 564 5.00 12.68 2.31
CA LEU A 564 3.89 13.63 2.20
C LEU A 564 3.57 13.97 0.74
N VAL A 565 4.59 14.19 -0.08
CA VAL A 565 4.45 14.42 -1.52
C VAL A 565 3.82 13.21 -2.21
N ALA A 566 4.28 12.00 -1.88
CA ALA A 566 3.74 10.76 -2.44
C ALA A 566 2.27 10.57 -2.08
N VAL A 567 1.89 10.80 -0.81
CA VAL A 567 0.48 10.76 -0.36
C VAL A 567 -0.36 11.74 -1.16
N PHE A 568 0.08 13.00 -1.27
CA PHE A 568 -0.68 14.02 -1.98
C PHE A 568 -0.88 13.69 -3.46
N PHE A 569 0.20 13.42 -4.19
CA PHE A 569 0.12 13.16 -5.64
C PHE A 569 -0.49 11.80 -5.96
N GLY A 570 -0.28 10.79 -5.11
CA GLY A 570 -0.92 9.49 -5.25
C GLY A 570 -2.44 9.57 -5.10
N ILE A 571 -2.92 10.24 -4.05
CA ILE A 571 -4.36 10.47 -3.83
C ILE A 571 -4.93 11.34 -4.96
N ALA A 572 -4.25 12.43 -5.35
CA ALA A 572 -4.71 13.30 -6.41
C ALA A 572 -4.87 12.56 -7.75
N GLY A 573 -3.87 11.76 -8.15
CA GLY A 573 -3.94 10.94 -9.37
C GLY A 573 -5.06 9.91 -9.31
N SER A 574 -5.20 9.22 -8.18
CA SER A 574 -6.23 8.19 -8.00
C SER A 574 -7.65 8.77 -8.01
N LEU A 575 -7.90 9.81 -7.21
CA LEU A 575 -9.23 10.43 -7.15
C LEU A 575 -9.62 11.06 -8.48
N TYR A 576 -8.67 11.73 -9.16
CA TYR A 576 -8.89 12.28 -10.49
C TYR A 576 -9.34 11.18 -11.47
N THR A 577 -8.62 10.06 -11.50
CA THR A 577 -8.92 8.95 -12.42
C THR A 577 -10.29 8.31 -12.11
N VAL A 578 -10.55 7.99 -10.84
CA VAL A 578 -11.82 7.38 -10.43
C VAL A 578 -12.99 8.32 -10.74
N MET A 579 -12.82 9.63 -10.49
CA MET A 579 -13.84 10.63 -10.75
C MET A 579 -14.14 10.76 -12.26
N GLU A 580 -13.11 10.97 -13.08
CA GLU A 580 -13.27 11.07 -14.54
C GLU A 580 -13.94 9.85 -15.14
N MET A 581 -13.50 8.66 -14.74
CA MET A 581 -14.06 7.40 -15.23
C MET A 581 -15.49 7.20 -14.76
N ALA A 582 -15.81 7.55 -13.50
CA ALA A 582 -17.17 7.43 -12.97
C ALA A 582 -18.15 8.32 -13.74
N TYR A 583 -17.79 9.55 -14.00
CA TYR A 583 -18.63 10.47 -14.77
C TYR A 583 -18.70 10.17 -16.26
N ARG A 584 -17.65 9.56 -16.84
CA ARG A 584 -17.64 9.18 -18.26
C ARG A 584 -18.38 7.87 -18.51
N ASP A 585 -18.03 6.81 -17.77
CA ASP A 585 -18.45 5.43 -18.06
C ASP A 585 -19.54 4.93 -17.11
N GLY A 586 -19.85 5.71 -16.07
CA GLY A 586 -20.78 5.36 -15.00
C GLY A 586 -20.13 4.52 -13.88
N GLY A 587 -20.12 5.02 -12.66
CA GLY A 587 -19.52 4.34 -11.51
C GLY A 587 -20.13 2.96 -11.21
N ILE A 588 -21.39 2.72 -11.58
CA ILE A 588 -22.06 1.42 -11.44
C ILE A 588 -21.45 0.33 -12.34
N ASN A 589 -20.77 0.72 -13.40
CA ASN A 589 -20.12 -0.20 -14.34
C ASN A 589 -18.73 -0.65 -13.88
N PHE A 590 -18.23 -0.07 -12.79
CA PHE A 590 -17.01 -0.51 -12.16
C PHE A 590 -17.32 -1.83 -11.45
N SER A 591 -17.02 -2.95 -12.11
CA SER A 591 -17.13 -4.24 -11.46
C SER A 591 -15.98 -4.41 -10.47
N GLY A 592 -16.28 -4.38 -9.21
CA GLY A 592 -15.40 -4.87 -8.17
C GLY A 592 -15.39 -6.39 -8.11
#